data_fd49288d71f1ac124d81952caddbec13
#
_entry.id   fd49288d71f1ac124d81952caddbec13
#
_cell.length_a   1.000
_cell.length_b   1.000
_cell.length_c   1.000
_cell.angle_alpha   90.00
_cell.angle_beta   90.00
_cell.angle_gamma   90.00
#
_symmetry.space_group_name_H-M   'P 1'
#
loop_
_entity.id
_entity.type
_entity.pdbx_description
1 polymer ?
#
loop_
_entity_poly.entity_id
_entity_poly.type
_entity_poly.pdbx_seq_one_letter_code
_entity_poly.pdbx_strand_id
1 'polypeptide(L)'
;VMYMLISMELNDDHSEKVRYDYPDYPIYIRKGLLSHYPNYTAPNHWHDALEFIFVFSGAMNYNINGHIVLIQTGEGIIVNSGQMHFGFSRTKSECEFICVLLHPILLCGSYAFERDYILPVIQNTAMPYMLLTPQTPWHNLCLNFIRAFYENKDSAIAPLKITADFAALWTILFENMPKSPSEKLPQNRDLTIIKNMTGFIHKNYAKKMTLSDIARAGAIGQSKCCKLF
;
A
#
# COMPACT_ATOMS: atom_id res chain seq x y z
N VAL A 1 29.96 15.12 8.02
CA VAL A 1 28.50 15.25 7.90
C VAL A 1 27.91 13.96 8.46
N MET A 2 27.25 14.05 9.61
CA MET A 2 26.61 12.89 10.26
C MET A 2 25.30 12.64 9.48
N TYR A 3 25.28 11.65 8.62
CA TYR A 3 24.04 11.22 7.94
C TYR A 3 23.10 10.64 9.00
N MET A 4 21.91 11.21 9.09
CA MET A 4 20.86 10.68 9.96
C MET A 4 20.32 9.42 9.30
N LEU A 5 20.68 8.24 9.85
CA LEU A 5 20.18 6.98 9.37
C LEU A 5 18.66 6.91 9.57
N ILE A 6 17.94 6.44 8.56
CA ILE A 6 16.50 6.22 8.67
C ILE A 6 16.28 4.99 9.55
N SER A 7 15.50 5.18 10.62
CA SER A 7 15.05 4.09 11.50
C SER A 7 13.58 3.81 11.21
N MET A 8 13.29 2.59 10.75
CA MET A 8 11.92 2.08 10.61
C MET A 8 11.54 1.35 11.90
N GLU A 9 10.36 1.61 12.42
CA GLU A 9 9.81 0.85 13.54
C GLU A 9 9.03 -0.35 13.02
N LEU A 10 9.50 -1.56 13.36
CA LEU A 10 8.85 -2.81 12.98
C LEU A 10 8.27 -3.52 14.20
N ASN A 11 7.17 -4.23 13.99
CA ASN A 11 6.64 -5.21 14.92
C ASN A 11 7.40 -6.55 14.77
N ASP A 12 7.13 -7.51 15.67
CA ASP A 12 7.78 -8.83 15.65
C ASP A 12 7.49 -9.63 14.37
N ASP A 13 6.38 -9.35 13.70
CA ASP A 13 5.97 -9.96 12.43
C ASP A 13 6.51 -9.22 11.20
N HIS A 14 7.43 -8.27 11.38
CA HIS A 14 7.97 -7.39 10.37
C HIS A 14 6.96 -6.39 9.76
N SER A 15 5.76 -6.23 10.29
CA SER A 15 4.89 -5.15 9.88
C SER A 15 5.44 -3.80 10.32
N GLU A 16 5.40 -2.81 9.44
CA GLU A 16 5.86 -1.46 9.74
C GLU A 16 4.83 -0.69 10.55
N LYS A 17 5.29 -0.01 11.61
CA LYS A 17 4.50 1.02 12.30
C LYS A 17 4.62 2.33 11.53
N VAL A 18 3.86 2.45 10.44
CA VAL A 18 3.91 3.64 9.58
C VAL A 18 3.53 4.89 10.35
N ARG A 19 4.43 5.88 10.37
CA ARG A 19 4.14 7.21 10.92
C ARG A 19 3.70 8.13 9.79
N TYR A 20 2.40 8.22 9.59
CA TYR A 20 1.78 9.05 8.57
C TYR A 20 2.04 10.54 8.81
N ASP A 21 2.09 11.33 7.73
CA ASP A 21 2.40 12.77 7.77
C ASP A 21 1.23 13.61 8.29
N TYR A 22 0.02 13.10 8.16
CA TYR A 22 -1.20 13.79 8.57
C TYR A 22 -1.94 12.93 9.62
N PRO A 23 -2.32 13.51 10.78
CA PRO A 23 -2.90 12.73 11.88
C PRO A 23 -4.14 11.91 11.53
N ASP A 24 -4.98 12.45 10.63
CA ASP A 24 -6.28 11.86 10.28
C ASP A 24 -6.29 11.21 8.88
N TYR A 25 -5.16 11.27 8.17
CA TYR A 25 -5.06 10.75 6.79
C TYR A 25 -3.85 9.83 6.67
N PRO A 26 -4.05 8.56 6.29
CA PRO A 26 -2.96 7.60 6.16
C PRO A 26 -2.16 7.82 4.87
N ILE A 27 -1.41 8.92 4.85
CA ILE A 27 -0.55 9.39 3.79
C ILE A 27 0.86 9.57 4.34
N TYR A 28 1.86 8.94 3.72
CA TYR A 28 3.28 9.11 4.01
C TYR A 28 4.03 9.42 2.72
N ILE A 29 4.85 10.49 2.71
CA ILE A 29 5.59 10.91 1.53
C ILE A 29 6.98 11.37 1.95
N ARG A 30 8.02 10.68 1.49
CA ARG A 30 9.42 11.04 1.74
C ARG A 30 10.25 10.99 0.47
N LYS A 31 11.15 11.93 0.36
CA LYS A 31 12.29 11.83 -0.55
C LYS A 31 13.49 11.30 0.24
N GLY A 32 14.15 10.31 -0.28
CA GLY A 32 15.24 9.62 0.37
C GLY A 32 16.44 9.37 -0.53
N LEU A 33 17.53 9.04 0.12
CA LEU A 33 18.76 8.52 -0.48
C LEU A 33 18.96 7.10 0.06
N LEU A 34 19.39 6.20 -0.79
CA LEU A 34 19.60 4.80 -0.36
C LEU A 34 20.74 4.68 0.66
N SER A 35 21.72 5.60 0.63
CA SER A 35 22.80 5.72 1.64
C SER A 35 22.29 6.06 3.05
N HIS A 36 21.04 6.51 3.19
CA HIS A 36 20.45 6.75 4.52
C HIS A 36 20.09 5.46 5.26
N TYR A 37 20.12 4.31 4.58
CA TYR A 37 19.92 3.00 5.19
C TYR A 37 21.29 2.30 5.41
N PRO A 38 21.44 1.56 6.52
CA PRO A 38 22.66 0.80 6.78
C PRO A 38 23.03 -0.09 5.59
N ASN A 39 24.27 -0.01 5.14
CA ASN A 39 24.77 -0.77 3.99
C ASN A 39 23.95 -0.61 2.70
N TYR A 40 23.31 0.54 2.49
CA TYR A 40 22.43 0.78 1.34
C TYR A 40 21.29 -0.24 1.23
N THR A 41 20.73 -0.66 2.36
CA THR A 41 19.68 -1.68 2.43
C THR A 41 18.62 -1.28 3.43
N ALA A 42 17.39 -1.09 2.97
CA ALA A 42 16.23 -0.89 3.83
C ALA A 42 15.88 -2.19 4.58
N PRO A 43 15.31 -2.12 5.78
CA PRO A 43 14.79 -3.30 6.47
C PRO A 43 13.72 -4.01 5.63
N ASN A 44 13.70 -5.35 5.67
CA ASN A 44 12.64 -6.13 5.06
C ASN A 44 11.37 -6.00 5.89
N HIS A 45 10.27 -5.53 5.30
CA HIS A 45 9.04 -5.20 6.01
C HIS A 45 7.81 -5.35 5.11
N TRP A 46 6.62 -5.20 5.71
CA TRP A 46 5.34 -5.12 5.01
C TRP A 46 4.40 -4.14 5.73
N HIS A 47 3.40 -3.64 5.01
CA HIS A 47 2.33 -2.78 5.52
C HIS A 47 1.07 -2.89 4.67
N ASP A 48 -0.08 -2.41 5.19
CA ASP A 48 -1.38 -2.48 4.50
C ASP A 48 -1.57 -1.37 3.45
N ALA A 49 -0.77 -0.30 3.50
CA ALA A 49 -0.75 0.71 2.46
C ALA A 49 -0.18 0.16 1.15
N LEU A 50 -0.58 0.72 -0.01
CA LEU A 50 0.19 0.56 -1.23
C LEU A 50 1.44 1.43 -1.14
N GLU A 51 2.56 0.90 -1.64
CA GLU A 51 3.79 1.67 -1.77
C GLU A 51 4.03 2.06 -3.21
N PHE A 52 4.46 3.31 -3.40
CA PHE A 52 4.81 3.89 -4.68
C PHE A 52 6.22 4.45 -4.58
N ILE A 53 7.12 3.91 -5.39
CA ILE A 53 8.49 4.40 -5.52
C ILE A 53 8.65 5.05 -6.88
N PHE A 54 9.36 6.19 -6.93
CA PHE A 54 9.87 6.79 -8.16
C PHE A 54 11.35 7.14 -7.98
N VAL A 55 12.20 6.77 -8.94
CA VAL A 55 13.65 7.03 -8.90
C VAL A 55 13.98 8.29 -9.68
N PHE A 56 14.53 9.30 -9.00
CA PHE A 56 14.99 10.54 -9.62
C PHE A 56 16.37 10.41 -10.25
N SER A 57 17.29 9.71 -9.57
CA SER A 57 18.65 9.47 -10.06
C SER A 57 19.23 8.20 -9.49
N GLY A 58 20.14 7.58 -10.24
CA GLY A 58 20.75 6.31 -9.89
C GLY A 58 19.84 5.12 -10.19
N ALA A 59 20.01 4.05 -9.44
CA ALA A 59 19.21 2.83 -9.53
C ALA A 59 19.24 2.06 -8.22
N MET A 60 18.20 1.29 -7.94
CA MET A 60 18.16 0.36 -6.83
C MET A 60 17.54 -0.97 -7.23
N ASN A 61 17.98 -2.04 -6.57
CA ASN A 61 17.25 -3.30 -6.60
C ASN A 61 16.09 -3.23 -5.60
N TYR A 62 14.97 -3.80 -5.98
CA TYR A 62 13.80 -3.91 -5.10
C TYR A 62 13.40 -5.38 -4.99
N ASN A 63 13.36 -5.88 -3.77
CA ASN A 63 12.93 -7.25 -3.48
C ASN A 63 11.48 -7.23 -3.05
N ILE A 64 10.63 -8.01 -3.71
CA ILE A 64 9.23 -8.20 -3.33
C ILE A 64 8.99 -9.70 -3.23
N ASN A 65 8.69 -10.22 -2.04
CA ASN A 65 8.44 -11.65 -1.78
C ASN A 65 9.57 -12.56 -2.33
N GLY A 66 10.82 -12.10 -2.34
CA GLY A 66 11.97 -12.83 -2.90
C GLY A 66 12.24 -12.56 -4.40
N HIS A 67 11.34 -11.89 -5.12
CA HIS A 67 11.59 -11.45 -6.50
C HIS A 67 12.35 -10.12 -6.51
N ILE A 68 13.47 -10.09 -7.25
CA ILE A 68 14.30 -8.89 -7.34
C ILE A 68 14.09 -8.24 -8.70
N VAL A 69 13.74 -6.95 -8.68
CA VAL A 69 13.65 -6.11 -9.87
C VAL A 69 14.60 -4.93 -9.75
N LEU A 70 15.15 -4.46 -10.87
CA LEU A 70 15.95 -3.25 -10.93
C LEU A 70 15.03 -2.08 -11.31
N ILE A 71 15.10 -0.99 -10.54
CA ILE A 71 14.40 0.27 -10.82
C ILE A 71 15.46 1.31 -11.15
N GLN A 72 15.37 1.92 -12.30
CA GLN A 72 16.33 2.89 -12.81
C GLN A 72 15.75 4.30 -12.79
N THR A 73 16.61 5.30 -13.04
CA THR A 73 16.22 6.71 -13.18
C THR A 73 15.02 6.86 -14.11
N GLY A 74 13.97 7.54 -13.65
CA GLY A 74 12.73 7.78 -14.39
C GLY A 74 11.71 6.64 -14.31
N GLU A 75 12.07 5.51 -13.73
CA GLU A 75 11.17 4.38 -13.48
C GLU A 75 10.61 4.42 -12.04
N GLY A 76 9.64 3.57 -11.80
CA GLY A 76 9.05 3.41 -10.47
C GLY A 76 8.47 2.02 -10.27
N ILE A 77 7.94 1.78 -9.09
CA ILE A 77 7.25 0.54 -8.74
C ILE A 77 6.02 0.85 -7.89
N ILE A 78 4.97 0.09 -8.10
CA ILE A 78 3.83 -0.01 -7.18
C ILE A 78 3.96 -1.36 -6.48
N VAL A 79 4.04 -1.36 -5.15
CA VAL A 79 3.97 -2.58 -4.34
C VAL A 79 2.58 -2.66 -3.73
N ASN A 80 1.92 -3.81 -3.92
CA ASN A 80 0.57 -4.02 -3.42
C ASN A 80 0.56 -4.17 -1.88
N SER A 81 -0.61 -4.00 -1.30
CA SER A 81 -0.85 -4.17 0.15
C SER A 81 -0.36 -5.53 0.66
N GLY A 82 0.27 -5.54 1.83
CA GLY A 82 0.67 -6.76 2.54
C GLY A 82 1.83 -7.55 1.93
N GLN A 83 2.53 -6.99 0.94
CA GLN A 83 3.69 -7.67 0.33
C GLN A 83 4.96 -7.40 1.15
N MET A 84 5.76 -8.45 1.39
CA MET A 84 7.07 -8.31 2.03
C MET A 84 8.06 -7.69 1.03
N HIS A 85 8.70 -6.56 1.38
CA HIS A 85 9.56 -5.85 0.44
C HIS A 85 10.67 -5.02 1.09
N PHE A 86 11.68 -4.66 0.28
CA PHE A 86 12.73 -3.70 0.63
C PHE A 86 13.56 -3.30 -0.59
N GLY A 87 14.08 -2.06 -0.57
CA GLY A 87 15.04 -1.54 -1.55
C GLY A 87 16.49 -1.71 -1.09
N PHE A 88 17.40 -1.97 -2.02
CA PHE A 88 18.84 -2.13 -1.72
C PHE A 88 19.74 -1.88 -2.92
N SER A 89 21.04 -1.64 -2.66
CA SER A 89 22.08 -1.61 -3.68
C SER A 89 23.22 -2.57 -3.33
N ARG A 90 23.47 -3.54 -4.20
CA ARG A 90 24.61 -4.48 -4.04
C ARG A 90 25.97 -3.81 -4.20
N THR A 91 26.03 -2.78 -5.03
CA THR A 91 27.25 -2.04 -5.36
C THR A 91 27.47 -0.83 -4.45
N LYS A 92 26.57 -0.59 -3.51
CA LYS A 92 26.53 0.62 -2.66
C LYS A 92 26.51 1.91 -3.49
N SER A 93 25.93 1.86 -4.67
CA SER A 93 25.69 3.02 -5.51
C SER A 93 24.50 3.81 -4.97
N GLU A 94 24.59 5.12 -5.05
CA GLU A 94 23.51 6.01 -4.59
C GLU A 94 22.29 5.92 -5.48
N CYS A 95 21.14 6.02 -4.85
CA CYS A 95 19.84 6.16 -5.51
C CYS A 95 19.02 7.20 -4.78
N GLU A 96 18.57 8.22 -5.51
CA GLU A 96 17.65 9.23 -5.01
C GLU A 96 16.23 8.88 -5.47
N PHE A 97 15.31 8.77 -4.52
CA PHE A 97 13.95 8.32 -4.79
C PHE A 97 12.92 9.01 -3.89
N ILE A 98 11.67 8.93 -4.28
CA ILE A 98 10.54 9.17 -3.36
C ILE A 98 9.89 7.84 -3.01
N CYS A 99 9.46 7.74 -1.76
CA CYS A 99 8.61 6.70 -1.24
C CYS A 99 7.29 7.34 -0.78
N VAL A 100 6.19 6.83 -1.31
CA VAL A 100 4.84 7.27 -0.98
C VAL A 100 4.04 6.07 -0.51
N LEU A 101 3.46 6.14 0.69
CA LEU A 101 2.53 5.14 1.18
C LEU A 101 1.13 5.76 1.25
N LEU A 102 0.17 5.14 0.56
CA LEU A 102 -1.23 5.55 0.59
C LEU A 102 -2.09 4.35 0.97
N HIS A 103 -2.77 4.45 2.10
CA HIS A 103 -3.66 3.39 2.53
C HIS A 103 -4.95 3.41 1.70
N PRO A 104 -5.44 2.25 1.19
CA PRO A 104 -6.64 2.20 0.36
C PRO A 104 -7.91 2.75 1.01
N ILE A 105 -7.94 2.86 2.34
CA ILE A 105 -9.06 3.46 3.08
C ILE A 105 -9.35 4.90 2.66
N LEU A 106 -8.36 5.63 2.13
CA LEU A 106 -8.54 6.97 1.57
C LEU A 106 -9.59 7.02 0.44
N LEU A 107 -9.83 5.88 -0.22
CA LEU A 107 -10.78 5.74 -1.32
C LEU A 107 -12.10 5.09 -0.88
N CYS A 108 -12.17 4.54 0.34
CA CYS A 108 -13.32 3.80 0.83
C CYS A 108 -14.46 4.73 1.23
N GLY A 109 -15.32 5.11 0.28
CA GLY A 109 -16.52 5.92 0.53
C GLY A 109 -17.74 5.10 0.95
N SER A 110 -17.79 3.80 0.61
CA SER A 110 -18.88 2.89 0.97
C SER A 110 -18.41 1.44 0.88
N TYR A 111 -19.15 0.53 1.54
CA TYR A 111 -18.89 -0.91 1.45
C TYR A 111 -18.97 -1.44 0.00
N ALA A 112 -19.90 -0.94 -0.80
CA ALA A 112 -20.01 -1.36 -2.20
C ALA A 112 -18.78 -0.94 -3.00
N PHE A 113 -18.28 0.28 -2.78
CA PHE A 113 -17.08 0.76 -3.44
C PHE A 113 -15.84 -0.04 -3.04
N GLU A 114 -15.69 -0.34 -1.76
CA GLU A 114 -14.61 -1.18 -1.25
C GLU A 114 -14.62 -2.56 -1.91
N ARG A 115 -15.79 -3.24 -1.87
CA ARG A 115 -15.98 -4.58 -2.46
C ARG A 115 -15.68 -4.61 -3.96
N ASP A 116 -16.17 -3.61 -4.71
CA ASP A 116 -16.19 -3.66 -6.17
C ASP A 116 -14.90 -3.10 -6.79
N TYR A 117 -14.21 -2.18 -6.09
CA TYR A 117 -13.08 -1.45 -6.67
C TYR A 117 -11.77 -1.52 -5.85
N ILE A 118 -11.86 -1.72 -4.53
CA ILE A 118 -10.66 -1.78 -3.68
C ILE A 118 -10.16 -3.21 -3.51
N LEU A 119 -11.02 -4.10 -3.01
CA LEU A 119 -10.64 -5.49 -2.74
C LEU A 119 -10.10 -6.23 -3.99
N PRO A 120 -10.64 -6.04 -5.20
CA PRO A 120 -10.08 -6.68 -6.40
C PRO A 120 -8.63 -6.29 -6.69
N VAL A 121 -8.17 -5.12 -6.28
CA VAL A 121 -6.77 -4.68 -6.44
C VAL A 121 -5.91 -5.25 -5.33
N ILE A 122 -6.25 -4.97 -4.07
CA ILE A 122 -5.38 -5.36 -2.93
C ILE A 122 -5.31 -6.87 -2.70
N GLN A 123 -6.30 -7.63 -3.16
CA GLN A 123 -6.33 -9.10 -3.09
C GLN A 123 -5.86 -9.77 -4.40
N ASN A 124 -5.37 -9.00 -5.36
CA ASN A 124 -4.93 -9.54 -6.64
C ASN A 124 -3.57 -10.24 -6.50
N THR A 125 -3.59 -11.55 -6.38
CA THR A 125 -2.38 -12.38 -6.26
C THR A 125 -1.52 -12.39 -7.52
N ALA A 126 -2.08 -12.01 -8.69
CA ALA A 126 -1.33 -11.87 -9.93
C ALA A 126 -0.56 -10.52 -10.01
N MET A 127 -0.80 -9.62 -9.05
CA MET A 127 -0.16 -8.30 -8.99
C MET A 127 0.40 -8.03 -7.59
N PRO A 128 1.42 -8.76 -7.12
CA PRO A 128 2.12 -8.40 -5.88
C PRO A 128 2.87 -7.08 -6.01
N TYR A 129 3.29 -6.74 -7.20
CA TYR A 129 3.90 -5.45 -7.57
C TYR A 129 3.73 -5.17 -9.05
N MET A 130 4.03 -3.94 -9.45
CA MET A 130 4.07 -3.52 -10.85
C MET A 130 5.24 -2.57 -11.08
N LEU A 131 6.19 -2.98 -11.92
CA LEU A 131 7.26 -2.12 -12.39
C LEU A 131 6.71 -1.14 -13.42
N LEU A 132 6.93 0.15 -13.21
CA LEU A 132 6.46 1.23 -14.08
C LEU A 132 7.63 1.77 -14.91
N THR A 133 7.46 1.76 -16.22
CA THR A 133 8.44 2.28 -17.19
C THR A 133 7.84 3.41 -18.00
N PRO A 134 8.56 4.51 -18.29
CA PRO A 134 8.00 5.67 -18.99
C PRO A 134 7.61 5.39 -20.45
N GLN A 135 8.11 4.29 -21.04
CA GLN A 135 7.81 3.88 -22.42
C GLN A 135 6.38 3.36 -22.59
N THR A 136 5.76 2.86 -21.53
CA THR A 136 4.37 2.40 -21.55
C THR A 136 3.45 3.57 -21.20
N PRO A 137 2.52 4.01 -22.05
CA PRO A 137 1.76 5.25 -21.85
C PRO A 137 1.03 5.32 -20.50
N TRP A 138 0.34 4.26 -20.08
CA TRP A 138 -0.36 4.27 -18.80
C TRP A 138 0.57 4.15 -17.57
N HIS A 139 1.76 3.52 -17.72
CA HIS A 139 2.79 3.57 -16.68
C HIS A 139 3.29 5.00 -16.48
N ASN A 140 3.51 5.71 -17.58
CA ASN A 140 3.95 7.10 -17.52
C ASN A 140 2.92 8.01 -16.82
N LEU A 141 1.63 7.76 -17.01
CA LEU A 141 0.57 8.46 -16.26
C LEU A 141 0.69 8.15 -14.76
N CYS A 142 0.89 6.89 -14.37
CA CYS A 142 1.09 6.51 -12.97
C CYS A 142 2.34 7.18 -12.37
N LEU A 143 3.48 7.19 -13.11
CA LEU A 143 4.71 7.87 -12.69
C LEU A 143 4.51 9.36 -12.46
N ASN A 144 3.71 10.03 -13.31
CA ASN A 144 3.37 11.44 -13.14
C ASN A 144 2.55 11.67 -11.86
N PHE A 145 1.58 10.80 -11.52
CA PHE A 145 0.84 10.89 -10.27
C PHE A 145 1.73 10.68 -9.05
N ILE A 146 2.66 9.71 -9.11
CA ILE A 146 3.59 9.46 -8.00
C ILE A 146 4.45 10.71 -7.73
N ARG A 147 4.91 11.40 -8.78
CA ARG A 147 5.64 12.67 -8.64
C ARG A 147 4.74 13.78 -8.10
N ALA A 148 3.49 13.88 -8.58
CA ALA A 148 2.53 14.88 -8.14
C ALA A 148 2.19 14.73 -6.64
N PHE A 149 2.15 13.53 -6.08
CA PHE A 149 2.01 13.33 -4.63
C PHE A 149 3.10 14.07 -3.86
N TYR A 150 4.35 13.92 -4.29
CA TYR A 150 5.48 14.61 -3.65
C TYR A 150 5.43 16.12 -3.85
N GLU A 151 5.08 16.60 -5.04
CA GLU A 151 4.99 18.02 -5.36
C GLU A 151 3.86 18.72 -4.57
N ASN A 152 2.77 18.00 -4.28
CA ASN A 152 1.62 18.54 -3.55
C ASN A 152 1.68 18.39 -2.03
N LYS A 153 2.68 17.70 -1.47
CA LYS A 153 2.73 17.33 -0.03
C LYS A 153 2.70 18.52 0.94
N ASP A 154 3.22 19.67 0.53
CA ASP A 154 3.29 20.89 1.35
C ASP A 154 2.13 21.88 1.05
N SER A 155 1.16 21.49 0.22
CA SER A 155 -0.02 22.31 -0.08
C SER A 155 -0.94 22.41 1.14
N ALA A 156 -1.59 23.56 1.35
CA ALA A 156 -2.58 23.74 2.41
C ALA A 156 -3.76 22.75 2.34
N ILE A 157 -4.01 22.18 1.16
CA ILE A 157 -5.07 21.18 0.91
C ILE A 157 -4.45 19.85 0.41
N ALA A 158 -3.23 19.56 0.87
CA ALA A 158 -2.50 18.37 0.41
C ALA A 158 -3.29 17.06 0.52
N PRO A 159 -3.94 16.71 1.64
CA PRO A 159 -4.70 15.46 1.73
C PRO A 159 -5.80 15.36 0.67
N LEU A 160 -6.49 16.47 0.35
CA LEU A 160 -7.54 16.47 -0.68
C LEU A 160 -6.95 16.24 -2.08
N LYS A 161 -5.87 16.97 -2.43
CA LYS A 161 -5.20 16.82 -3.74
C LYS A 161 -4.65 15.41 -3.91
N ILE A 162 -3.92 14.91 -2.92
CA ILE A 162 -3.32 13.57 -2.94
C ILE A 162 -4.41 12.49 -3.06
N THR A 163 -5.52 12.62 -2.34
CA THR A 163 -6.64 11.67 -2.44
C THR A 163 -7.28 11.70 -3.83
N ALA A 164 -7.46 12.88 -4.43
CA ALA A 164 -8.00 13.01 -5.78
C ALA A 164 -7.07 12.37 -6.83
N ASP A 165 -5.77 12.67 -6.75
CA ASP A 165 -4.75 12.08 -7.63
C ASP A 165 -4.64 10.56 -7.42
N PHE A 166 -4.77 10.09 -6.17
CA PHE A 166 -4.77 8.67 -5.85
C PHE A 166 -5.98 7.94 -6.45
N ALA A 167 -7.18 8.55 -6.42
CA ALA A 167 -8.35 7.99 -7.08
C ALA A 167 -8.17 7.89 -8.60
N ALA A 168 -7.56 8.90 -9.23
CA ALA A 168 -7.25 8.89 -10.65
C ALA A 168 -6.21 7.79 -11.01
N LEU A 169 -5.12 7.68 -10.23
CA LEU A 169 -4.13 6.62 -10.40
C LEU A 169 -4.77 5.24 -10.20
N TRP A 170 -5.63 5.10 -9.18
CA TRP A 170 -6.34 3.85 -8.89
C TRP A 170 -7.19 3.39 -10.06
N THR A 171 -7.88 4.32 -10.73
CA THR A 171 -8.69 4.02 -11.92
C THR A 171 -7.82 3.44 -13.03
N ILE A 172 -6.67 4.08 -13.32
CA ILE A 172 -5.73 3.60 -14.33
C ILE A 172 -5.20 2.21 -13.96
N LEU A 173 -4.82 2.01 -12.70
CA LEU A 173 -4.33 0.73 -12.21
C LEU A 173 -5.41 -0.36 -12.34
N PHE A 174 -6.63 -0.07 -11.92
CA PHE A 174 -7.77 -1.00 -11.98
C PHE A 174 -8.09 -1.45 -13.41
N GLU A 175 -8.02 -0.54 -14.39
CA GLU A 175 -8.28 -0.84 -15.80
C GLU A 175 -7.17 -1.67 -16.44
N ASN A 176 -5.92 -1.51 -16.00
CA ASN A 176 -4.74 -2.09 -16.65
C ASN A 176 -4.09 -3.23 -15.86
N MET A 177 -4.48 -3.47 -14.61
CA MET A 177 -3.91 -4.55 -13.81
C MET A 177 -4.15 -5.92 -14.45
N PRO A 178 -3.22 -6.88 -14.30
CA PRO A 178 -3.44 -8.25 -14.75
C PRO A 178 -4.69 -8.81 -14.05
N LYS A 179 -5.59 -9.38 -14.83
CA LYS A 179 -6.76 -10.05 -14.26
C LYS A 179 -6.26 -11.30 -13.53
N SER A 180 -6.63 -11.43 -12.28
CA SER A 180 -6.43 -12.69 -11.56
C SER A 180 -7.06 -13.82 -12.40
N PRO A 181 -6.37 -14.95 -12.61
CA PRO A 181 -7.00 -16.10 -13.23
C PRO A 181 -8.34 -16.31 -12.53
N SER A 182 -9.41 -16.53 -13.30
CA SER A 182 -10.75 -16.74 -12.75
C SER A 182 -10.89 -18.12 -12.09
N GLU A 183 -9.94 -18.47 -11.26
CA GLU A 183 -10.22 -19.44 -10.22
C GLU A 183 -11.23 -18.75 -9.31
N LYS A 184 -12.43 -19.33 -9.22
CA LYS A 184 -13.33 -19.08 -8.10
C LYS A 184 -12.43 -19.09 -6.87
N LEU A 185 -12.07 -17.89 -6.35
CA LEU A 185 -11.34 -17.77 -5.10
C LEU A 185 -11.97 -18.80 -4.18
N PRO A 186 -11.21 -19.75 -3.60
CA PRO A 186 -11.80 -20.62 -2.60
C PRO A 186 -12.50 -19.66 -1.67
N GLN A 187 -13.84 -19.82 -1.53
CA GLN A 187 -14.61 -18.92 -0.66
C GLN A 187 -13.92 -19.01 0.68
N ASN A 188 -12.98 -18.10 0.93
CA ASN A 188 -12.26 -18.09 2.17
C ASN A 188 -13.35 -17.83 3.21
N ARG A 189 -13.73 -18.91 3.90
CA ARG A 189 -14.81 -18.91 4.88
C ARG A 189 -14.62 -17.77 5.88
N ASP A 190 -13.37 -17.44 6.18
CA ASP A 190 -13.01 -16.35 7.07
C ASP A 190 -13.29 -14.98 6.43
N LEU A 191 -13.09 -14.79 5.13
CA LEU A 191 -13.49 -13.54 4.44
C LEU A 191 -15.01 -13.35 4.44
N THR A 192 -15.79 -14.41 4.26
CA THR A 192 -17.26 -14.31 4.34
C THR A 192 -17.69 -13.96 5.77
N ILE A 193 -17.05 -14.54 6.77
CA ILE A 193 -17.28 -14.24 8.19
C ILE A 193 -16.96 -12.76 8.48
N ILE A 194 -15.78 -12.28 8.05
CA ILE A 194 -15.37 -10.87 8.23
C ILE A 194 -16.38 -9.93 7.55
N LYS A 195 -16.79 -10.22 6.32
CA LYS A 195 -17.81 -9.43 5.59
C LYS A 195 -19.13 -9.32 6.35
N ASN A 196 -19.62 -10.42 6.90
CA ASN A 196 -20.87 -10.44 7.67
C ASN A 196 -20.74 -9.62 8.96
N MET A 197 -19.62 -9.75 9.67
CA MET A 197 -19.34 -8.99 10.89
C MET A 197 -19.22 -7.49 10.60
N THR A 198 -18.44 -7.12 9.58
CA THR A 198 -18.24 -5.72 9.17
C THR A 198 -19.56 -5.09 8.71
N GLY A 199 -20.35 -5.82 7.89
CA GLY A 199 -21.68 -5.37 7.45
C GLY A 199 -22.65 -5.16 8.62
N PHE A 200 -22.58 -5.99 9.67
CA PHE A 200 -23.36 -5.81 10.88
C PHE A 200 -22.93 -4.55 11.64
N ILE A 201 -21.63 -4.30 11.80
CA ILE A 201 -21.08 -3.11 12.44
C ILE A 201 -21.56 -1.86 11.70
N HIS A 202 -21.38 -1.80 10.38
CA HIS A 202 -21.81 -0.67 9.56
C HIS A 202 -23.31 -0.35 9.65
N LYS A 203 -24.17 -1.38 9.77
CA LYS A 203 -25.61 -1.18 9.93
C LYS A 203 -26.02 -0.72 11.33
N ASN A 204 -25.16 -0.95 12.33
CA ASN A 204 -25.53 -0.77 13.73
C ASN A 204 -24.56 0.15 14.50
N TYR A 205 -23.60 0.82 13.86
CA TYR A 205 -22.57 1.64 14.52
C TYR A 205 -23.15 2.73 15.44
N ALA A 206 -24.34 3.24 15.15
CA ALA A 206 -25.03 4.23 15.96
C ALA A 206 -25.72 3.65 17.23
N LYS A 207 -25.67 2.32 17.41
CA LYS A 207 -26.28 1.61 18.53
C LYS A 207 -25.19 0.94 19.38
N LYS A 208 -25.50 0.71 20.65
CA LYS A 208 -24.61 -0.08 21.51
C LYS A 208 -24.53 -1.52 20.98
N MET A 209 -23.34 -1.97 20.63
CA MET A 209 -23.06 -3.32 20.18
C MET A 209 -22.12 -4.02 21.15
N THR A 210 -22.25 -5.33 21.25
CA THR A 210 -21.34 -6.18 22.02
C THR A 210 -20.50 -7.05 21.08
N LEU A 211 -19.36 -7.54 21.56
CA LEU A 211 -18.53 -8.52 20.84
C LEU A 211 -19.36 -9.76 20.47
N SER A 212 -20.29 -10.17 21.35
CA SER A 212 -21.21 -11.28 21.09
C SER A 212 -22.11 -11.04 19.88
N ASP A 213 -22.62 -9.83 19.71
CA ASP A 213 -23.50 -9.48 18.58
C ASP A 213 -22.72 -9.53 17.26
N ILE A 214 -21.49 -9.01 17.27
CA ILE A 214 -20.60 -9.04 16.10
C ILE A 214 -20.23 -10.48 15.73
N ALA A 215 -19.83 -11.29 16.71
CA ALA A 215 -19.48 -12.69 16.51
C ALA A 215 -20.68 -13.51 15.96
N ARG A 216 -21.88 -13.23 16.46
CA ARG A 216 -23.13 -13.84 15.98
C ARG A 216 -23.41 -13.51 14.53
N ALA A 217 -23.18 -12.26 14.11
CA ALA A 217 -23.33 -11.85 12.72
C ALA A 217 -22.39 -12.60 11.77
N GLY A 218 -21.20 -12.99 12.25
CA GLY A 218 -20.26 -13.86 11.52
C GLY A 218 -20.55 -15.36 11.67
N ALA A 219 -21.57 -15.76 12.45
CA ALA A 219 -21.85 -17.15 12.82
C ALA A 219 -20.63 -17.87 13.44
N ILE A 220 -19.87 -17.17 14.30
CA ILE A 220 -18.67 -17.68 14.99
C ILE A 220 -18.70 -17.36 16.49
N GLY A 221 -17.80 -18.01 17.25
CA GLY A 221 -17.58 -17.68 18.66
C GLY A 221 -16.73 -16.41 18.83
N GLN A 222 -16.85 -15.77 20.02
CA GLN A 222 -16.13 -14.53 20.34
C GLN A 222 -14.61 -14.66 20.20
N SER A 223 -14.03 -15.79 20.60
CA SER A 223 -12.57 -16.04 20.46
C SER A 223 -12.11 -16.02 19.00
N LYS A 224 -12.88 -16.59 18.08
CA LYS A 224 -12.57 -16.52 16.64
C LYS A 224 -12.83 -15.13 16.09
N CYS A 225 -13.85 -14.43 16.56
CA CYS A 225 -14.12 -13.03 16.20
C CYS A 225 -12.90 -12.16 16.51
N CYS A 226 -12.36 -12.23 17.76
CA CYS A 226 -11.17 -11.46 18.15
C CYS A 226 -9.88 -11.82 17.37
N LYS A 227 -9.82 -13.00 16.76
CA LYS A 227 -8.67 -13.40 15.94
C LYS A 227 -8.77 -12.93 14.49
N LEU A 228 -9.97 -12.60 14.04
CA LEU A 228 -10.23 -12.17 12.67
C LEU A 228 -10.28 -10.64 12.51
N PHE A 229 -10.39 -9.92 13.62
CA PHE A 229 -10.25 -8.46 13.76
C PHE A 229 -8.91 -8.09 14.40
#